data_0ca0461ceb66a6b2089c30096c8f53e8
#
_entry.id   0ca0461ceb66a6b2089c30096c8f53e8
#
_cell.length_a   1.000
_cell.length_b   1.000
_cell.length_c   1.000
_cell.angle_alpha   90.00
_cell.angle_beta   90.00
_cell.angle_gamma   90.00
#
_symmetry.space_group_name_H-M   'P 1'
#
loop_
_entity.id
_entity.type
_entity.pdbx_description
1 polymer ?
#
loop_
_entity_poly.entity_id
_entity_poly.type
_entity_poly.pdbx_seq_one_letter_code
_entity_poly.pdbx_strand_id
1 'polypeptide(L)'
;MVVRYLLGTFEAAVQPSFLLMTSMWYRRAEQGEYVSYWYAMNGLQQMVGGLLSYGVSHIKNSNIKSWQVLFMMLGLATVFWGVFIWFYLPDSPMRAKCFKTEDKTLMVERVRANQTGIQNKSFKREQALEAFKDIQVWFYVLMQILNTLPTSGIGAFGNLIIKNGFGFDTLQTSLLSLVQGTVHILIVTSVAWAARKTKQTLLIMM
;
A
#
# COMPACT_ATOMS: atom_id res chain seq x y z
N MET A 1 15.61 1.57 18.04
CA MET A 1 14.37 2.40 18.10
C MET A 1 14.38 3.47 17.02
N VAL A 2 15.34 4.37 16.96
CA VAL A 2 15.41 5.51 16.00
C VAL A 2 15.23 5.09 14.54
N VAL A 3 15.97 4.08 14.07
CA VAL A 3 15.88 3.59 12.68
C VAL A 3 14.47 3.09 12.32
N ARG A 4 13.77 2.42 13.24
CA ARG A 4 12.40 1.96 13.05
C ARG A 4 11.40 3.12 12.98
N TYR A 5 11.62 4.15 13.79
CA TYR A 5 10.82 5.37 13.74
C TYR A 5 10.97 6.10 12.40
N LEU A 6 12.21 6.30 11.96
CA LEU A 6 12.49 6.91 10.65
C LEU A 6 11.88 6.11 9.50
N LEU A 7 12.00 4.78 9.52
CA LEU A 7 11.38 3.92 8.52
C LEU A 7 9.87 4.15 8.45
N GLY A 8 9.18 4.12 9.59
CA GLY A 8 7.73 4.36 9.63
C GLY A 8 7.33 5.76 9.16
N THR A 9 8.14 6.78 9.45
CA THR A 9 7.88 8.15 8.99
C THR A 9 7.95 8.27 7.47
N PHE A 10 8.96 7.66 6.84
CA PHE A 10 9.07 7.65 5.37
C PHE A 10 8.01 6.77 4.71
N GLU A 11 7.67 5.65 5.32
CA GLU A 11 6.64 4.73 4.81
C GLU A 11 5.24 5.35 4.85
N ALA A 12 4.93 6.16 5.87
CA ALA A 12 3.62 6.81 6.02
C ALA A 12 3.24 7.73 4.84
N ALA A 13 4.20 8.28 4.12
CA ALA A 13 3.96 9.15 2.97
C ALA A 13 3.54 8.39 1.69
N VAL A 14 3.83 7.09 1.60
CA VAL A 14 3.64 6.29 0.38
C VAL A 14 2.15 6.13 0.06
N GLN A 15 1.35 5.72 1.03
CA GLN A 15 -0.07 5.43 0.82
C GLN A 15 -0.89 6.67 0.41
N PRO A 16 -0.77 7.84 1.08
CA PRO A 16 -1.42 9.07 0.61
C PRO A 16 -0.98 9.49 -0.79
N SER A 17 0.30 9.32 -1.14
CA SER A 17 0.82 9.65 -2.46
C SER A 17 0.16 8.82 -3.56
N PHE A 18 -0.02 7.51 -3.36
CA PHE A 18 -0.74 6.66 -4.31
C PHE A 18 -2.21 7.03 -4.45
N LEU A 19 -2.89 7.40 -3.36
CA LEU A 19 -4.28 7.88 -3.42
C LEU A 19 -4.40 9.18 -4.22
N LEU A 20 -3.49 10.13 -4.00
CA LEU A 20 -3.44 11.38 -4.76
C LEU A 20 -3.17 11.11 -6.24
N MET A 21 -2.20 10.26 -6.57
CA MET A 21 -1.95 9.87 -7.96
C MET A 21 -3.19 9.24 -8.59
N THR A 22 -3.84 8.30 -7.91
CA THR A 22 -5.06 7.65 -8.41
C THR A 22 -6.16 8.68 -8.68
N SER A 23 -6.31 9.69 -7.83
CA SER A 23 -7.30 10.76 -8.02
C SER A 23 -7.00 11.68 -9.19
N MET A 24 -5.70 11.87 -9.53
CA MET A 24 -5.25 12.72 -10.64
C MET A 24 -5.31 12.03 -12.01
N TRP A 25 -5.15 10.69 -12.04
CA TRP A 25 -5.05 9.94 -13.29
C TRP A 25 -6.35 9.24 -13.70
N TYR A 26 -7.24 8.95 -12.75
CA TYR A 26 -8.43 8.13 -12.98
C TYR A 26 -9.73 8.85 -12.62
N ARG A 27 -10.82 8.49 -13.32
CA ARG A 27 -12.17 8.97 -12.99
C ARG A 27 -12.63 8.40 -11.65
N ARG A 28 -13.50 9.14 -10.95
CA ARG A 28 -14.07 8.72 -9.65
C ARG A 28 -14.66 7.30 -9.67
N ALA A 29 -15.35 6.93 -10.76
CA ALA A 29 -15.91 5.59 -10.91
C ALA A 29 -14.85 4.48 -11.04
N GLU A 30 -13.65 4.80 -11.52
CA GLU A 30 -12.56 3.86 -11.75
C GLU A 30 -11.61 3.77 -10.55
N GLN A 31 -11.54 4.82 -9.72
CA GLN A 31 -10.58 4.92 -8.60
C GLN A 31 -10.68 3.73 -7.64
N GLY A 32 -11.89 3.29 -7.32
CA GLY A 32 -12.09 2.15 -6.41
C GLY A 32 -11.48 0.85 -6.93
N GLU A 33 -11.56 0.60 -8.24
CA GLU A 33 -10.98 -0.57 -8.87
C GLU A 33 -9.44 -0.54 -8.81
N TYR A 34 -8.83 0.59 -9.18
CA TYR A 34 -7.37 0.74 -9.13
C TYR A 34 -6.82 0.69 -7.70
N VAL A 35 -7.52 1.31 -6.75
CA VAL A 35 -7.19 1.20 -5.32
C VAL A 35 -7.20 -0.25 -4.88
N SER A 36 -8.18 -1.05 -5.31
CA SER A 36 -8.24 -2.48 -4.97
C SER A 36 -7.08 -3.27 -5.58
N TYR A 37 -6.65 -2.95 -6.80
CA TYR A 37 -5.49 -3.64 -7.41
C TYR A 37 -4.20 -3.41 -6.63
N TRP A 38 -3.89 -2.18 -6.24
CA TRP A 38 -2.68 -1.98 -5.46
C TRP A 38 -2.80 -2.44 -4.00
N TYR A 39 -4.01 -2.50 -3.42
CA TYR A 39 -4.23 -3.20 -2.16
C TYR A 39 -4.01 -4.72 -2.28
N ALA A 40 -4.39 -5.34 -3.39
CA ALA A 40 -4.13 -6.75 -3.66
C ALA A 40 -2.61 -7.08 -3.67
N MET A 41 -1.75 -6.10 -3.99
CA MET A 41 -0.30 -6.26 -3.93
C MET A 41 0.23 -6.55 -2.52
N ASN A 42 -0.53 -6.21 -1.45
CA ASN A 42 -0.19 -6.64 -0.08
C ASN A 42 -0.17 -8.17 0.05
N GLY A 43 -1.08 -8.87 -0.63
CA GLY A 43 -1.06 -10.33 -0.68
C GLY A 43 0.16 -10.87 -1.44
N LEU A 44 0.52 -10.24 -2.56
CA LEU A 44 1.74 -10.59 -3.31
C LEU A 44 3.00 -10.35 -2.47
N GLN A 45 3.05 -9.25 -1.74
CA GLN A 45 4.14 -8.93 -0.80
C GLN A 45 4.28 -10.00 0.29
N GLN A 46 3.18 -10.51 0.84
CA GLN A 46 3.21 -11.60 1.82
C GLN A 46 3.75 -12.89 1.21
N MET A 47 3.37 -13.22 -0.02
CA MET A 47 3.87 -14.40 -0.73
C MET A 47 5.37 -14.30 -1.01
N VAL A 48 5.80 -13.20 -1.62
CA VAL A 48 7.22 -12.97 -1.95
C VAL A 48 8.06 -12.87 -0.67
N GLY A 49 7.58 -12.15 0.34
CA GLY A 49 8.23 -12.01 1.64
C GLY A 49 8.40 -13.35 2.37
N GLY A 50 7.38 -14.22 2.31
CA GLY A 50 7.43 -15.58 2.85
C GLY A 50 8.49 -16.45 2.15
N LEU A 51 8.53 -16.41 0.81
CA LEU A 51 9.54 -17.14 0.03
C LEU A 51 10.96 -16.63 0.30
N LEU A 52 11.17 -15.32 0.34
CA LEU A 52 12.47 -14.74 0.66
C LEU A 52 12.90 -15.08 2.08
N SER A 53 11.99 -15.02 3.04
CA SER A 53 12.26 -15.41 4.43
C SER A 53 12.64 -16.88 4.52
N TYR A 54 11.93 -17.76 3.82
CA TYR A 54 12.26 -19.18 3.72
C TYR A 54 13.65 -19.41 3.13
N GLY A 55 13.95 -18.78 1.99
CA GLY A 55 15.25 -18.92 1.30
C GLY A 55 16.42 -18.44 2.17
N VAL A 56 16.29 -17.28 2.80
CA VAL A 56 17.34 -16.71 3.65
C VAL A 56 17.53 -17.49 4.95
N SER A 57 16.49 -18.16 5.46
CA SER A 57 16.57 -19.01 6.66
C SER A 57 17.45 -20.26 6.47
N HIS A 58 17.73 -20.66 5.23
CA HIS A 58 18.65 -21.76 4.92
C HIS A 58 20.12 -21.38 5.02
N ILE A 59 20.45 -20.10 5.06
CA ILE A 59 21.81 -19.61 5.16
C ILE A 59 22.30 -19.73 6.61
N LYS A 60 22.85 -20.89 6.97
CA LYS A 60 23.28 -21.20 8.36
C LYS A 60 24.75 -20.86 8.68
N ASN A 61 25.61 -20.65 7.67
CA ASN A 61 27.08 -20.54 7.83
C ASN A 61 27.66 -19.16 7.49
N SER A 62 26.93 -18.09 7.73
CA SER A 62 27.41 -16.74 7.46
C SER A 62 27.69 -15.98 8.77
N ASN A 63 28.75 -15.16 8.79
CA ASN A 63 29.01 -14.19 9.86
C ASN A 63 27.88 -13.16 10.01
N ILE A 64 26.98 -13.08 9.04
CA ILE A 64 25.82 -12.19 8.98
C ILE A 64 24.57 -12.98 9.34
N LYS A 65 23.77 -12.49 10.27
CA LYS A 65 22.51 -13.12 10.69
C LYS A 65 21.48 -13.08 9.53
N SER A 66 20.71 -14.15 9.34
CA SER A 66 19.73 -14.28 8.26
C SER A 66 18.78 -13.07 8.12
N TRP A 67 18.31 -12.50 9.23
CA TRP A 67 17.45 -11.31 9.19
C TRP A 67 18.17 -10.07 8.64
N GLN A 68 19.47 -9.92 8.84
CA GLN A 68 20.25 -8.78 8.31
C GLN A 68 20.36 -8.89 6.77
N VAL A 69 20.59 -10.10 6.26
CA VAL A 69 20.59 -10.36 4.81
C VAL A 69 19.26 -9.98 4.19
N LEU A 70 18.15 -10.40 4.81
CA LEU A 70 16.80 -10.07 4.32
C LEU A 70 16.58 -8.56 4.26
N PHE A 71 16.91 -7.82 5.32
CA PHE A 71 16.77 -6.36 5.35
C PHE A 71 17.66 -5.66 4.33
N MET A 72 18.89 -6.14 4.13
CA MET A 72 19.80 -5.59 3.13
C MET A 72 19.26 -5.81 1.71
N MET A 73 18.79 -7.01 1.39
CA MET A 73 18.22 -7.33 0.08
C MET A 73 16.99 -6.46 -0.22
N LEU A 74 16.05 -6.40 0.70
CA LEU A 74 14.83 -5.60 0.53
C LEU A 74 15.14 -4.10 0.49
N GLY A 75 16.07 -3.62 1.32
CA GLY A 75 16.49 -2.23 1.33
C GLY A 75 17.15 -1.81 0.01
N LEU A 76 18.07 -2.62 -0.52
CA LEU A 76 18.70 -2.38 -1.82
C LEU A 76 17.68 -2.41 -2.96
N ALA A 77 16.75 -3.37 -2.95
CA ALA A 77 15.69 -3.44 -3.93
C ALA A 77 14.78 -2.19 -3.88
N THR A 78 14.47 -1.69 -2.69
CA THR A 78 13.67 -0.48 -2.51
C THR A 78 14.39 0.76 -3.01
N VAL A 79 15.69 0.90 -2.73
CA VAL A 79 16.51 2.02 -3.24
C VAL A 79 16.57 2.00 -4.75
N PHE A 80 16.86 0.83 -5.34
CA PHE A 80 16.88 0.67 -6.79
C PHE A 80 15.53 1.05 -7.43
N TRP A 81 14.43 0.56 -6.86
CA TRP A 81 13.09 0.87 -7.33
C TRP A 81 12.73 2.34 -7.15
N GLY A 82 13.14 2.96 -6.04
CA GLY A 82 12.95 4.39 -5.80
C GLY A 82 13.67 5.27 -6.83
N VAL A 83 14.91 4.92 -7.17
CA VAL A 83 15.66 5.60 -8.23
C VAL A 83 14.99 5.43 -9.59
N PHE A 84 14.51 4.22 -9.89
CA PHE A 84 13.78 3.96 -11.13
C PHE A 84 12.50 4.81 -11.23
N ILE A 85 11.69 4.85 -10.16
CA ILE A 85 10.48 5.68 -10.09
C ILE A 85 10.80 7.15 -10.28
N TRP A 86 11.86 7.66 -9.65
CA TRP A 86 12.28 9.05 -9.76
C TRP A 86 12.49 9.51 -11.21
N PHE A 87 13.07 8.66 -12.05
CA PHE A 87 13.33 9.00 -13.44
C PHE A 87 12.14 8.76 -14.39
N TYR A 88 11.30 7.77 -14.10
CA TYR A 88 10.26 7.31 -15.03
C TYR A 88 8.85 7.76 -14.67
N LEU A 89 8.56 8.00 -13.38
CA LEU A 89 7.20 8.32 -12.94
C LEU A 89 6.95 9.83 -13.02
N PRO A 90 6.04 10.32 -13.89
CA PRO A 90 5.73 11.73 -13.97
C PRO A 90 4.78 12.15 -12.81
N ASP A 91 5.05 13.30 -12.20
CA ASP A 91 4.26 13.86 -11.08
C ASP A 91 2.80 14.15 -11.47
N SER A 92 2.54 14.45 -12.73
CA SER A 92 1.21 14.80 -13.22
C SER A 92 1.03 14.44 -14.69
N PRO A 93 -0.21 14.22 -15.18
CA PRO A 93 -0.48 13.96 -16.59
C PRO A 93 0.09 15.04 -17.53
N MET A 94 0.09 16.30 -17.09
CA MET A 94 0.60 17.44 -17.86
C MET A 94 2.13 17.40 -18.05
N ARG A 95 2.87 16.83 -17.10
CA ARG A 95 4.34 16.75 -17.14
C ARG A 95 4.87 15.44 -17.72
N ALA A 96 4.00 14.48 -18.00
CA ALA A 96 4.38 13.20 -18.56
C ALA A 96 5.07 13.37 -19.93
N LYS A 97 6.33 12.97 -20.04
CA LYS A 97 7.10 13.04 -21.29
C LYS A 97 6.68 11.98 -22.30
N CYS A 98 6.00 10.92 -21.84
CA CYS A 98 5.59 9.77 -22.66
C CYS A 98 4.40 10.07 -23.59
N PHE A 99 3.65 11.16 -23.36
CA PHE A 99 2.42 11.46 -24.10
C PHE A 99 2.57 12.69 -24.98
N LYS A 100 1.91 12.66 -26.15
CA LYS A 100 1.80 13.81 -27.04
C LYS A 100 0.93 14.91 -26.39
N THR A 101 1.06 16.15 -26.85
CA THR A 101 0.33 17.30 -26.29
C THR A 101 -1.19 17.11 -26.37
N GLU A 102 -1.68 16.52 -27.45
CA GLU A 102 -3.09 16.20 -27.67
C GLU A 102 -3.62 15.19 -26.65
N ASP A 103 -2.86 14.12 -26.39
CA ASP A 103 -3.22 13.08 -25.41
C ASP A 103 -3.27 13.64 -24.00
N LYS A 104 -2.35 14.55 -23.66
CA LYS A 104 -2.35 15.23 -22.36
C LYS A 104 -3.62 16.05 -22.13
N THR A 105 -4.08 16.75 -23.16
CA THR A 105 -5.31 17.54 -23.09
C THR A 105 -6.51 16.63 -22.88
N LEU A 106 -6.59 15.50 -23.60
CA LEU A 106 -7.65 14.51 -23.44
C LEU A 106 -7.64 13.88 -22.04
N MET A 107 -6.44 13.59 -21.48
CA MET A 107 -6.34 13.05 -20.13
C MET A 107 -6.84 14.03 -19.07
N VAL A 108 -6.49 15.31 -19.20
CA VAL A 108 -6.97 16.35 -18.27
C VAL A 108 -8.49 16.52 -18.39
N GLU A 109 -9.03 16.54 -19.61
CA GLU A 109 -10.47 16.64 -19.84
C GLU A 109 -11.21 15.43 -19.27
N ARG A 110 -10.64 14.22 -19.38
CA ARG A 110 -11.20 13.00 -18.79
C ARG A 110 -11.37 13.11 -17.27
N VAL A 111 -10.43 13.74 -16.58
CA VAL A 111 -10.42 13.86 -15.11
C VAL A 111 -11.11 15.13 -14.63
N ARG A 112 -11.37 16.11 -15.52
CA ARG A 112 -12.03 17.39 -15.20
C ARG A 112 -13.38 17.20 -14.50
N ALA A 113 -14.14 16.18 -14.88
CA ALA A 113 -15.42 15.84 -14.26
C ALA A 113 -15.31 15.48 -12.77
N ASN A 114 -14.12 15.11 -12.28
CA ASN A 114 -13.91 14.78 -10.87
C ASN A 114 -13.90 16.02 -9.98
N GLN A 115 -13.75 17.23 -10.55
CA GLN A 115 -13.55 18.50 -9.82
C GLN A 115 -12.44 18.46 -8.75
N THR A 116 -11.60 17.44 -8.81
CA THR A 116 -10.37 17.35 -7.99
C THR A 116 -9.35 18.23 -8.68
N GLY A 117 -8.99 19.36 -8.05
CA GLY A 117 -8.10 20.36 -8.64
C GLY A 117 -6.78 19.76 -9.12
N ILE A 118 -6.28 20.29 -10.24
CA ILE A 118 -4.93 20.04 -10.71
C ILE A 118 -3.98 20.55 -9.63
N GLN A 119 -2.99 19.74 -9.32
CA GLN A 119 -1.95 19.91 -8.31
C GLN A 119 -1.70 21.38 -7.84
N ASN A 120 -2.22 21.73 -6.67
CA ASN A 120 -1.89 22.98 -6.03
C ASN A 120 -0.63 22.80 -5.16
N LYS A 121 0.46 23.45 -5.53
CA LYS A 121 1.75 23.38 -4.81
C LYS A 121 1.84 24.28 -3.60
N SER A 122 0.86 25.17 -3.39
CA SER A 122 0.84 26.09 -2.26
C SER A 122 0.16 25.44 -1.05
N PHE A 123 0.88 25.37 0.07
CA PHE A 123 0.30 24.93 1.34
C PHE A 123 -0.63 26.01 1.89
N LYS A 124 -1.92 25.69 2.00
CA LYS A 124 -2.94 26.60 2.55
C LYS A 124 -3.18 26.26 4.03
N ARG A 125 -2.64 27.08 4.92
CA ARG A 125 -2.80 26.91 6.37
C ARG A 125 -4.25 26.92 6.83
N GLU A 126 -5.10 27.72 6.17
CA GLU A 126 -6.52 27.81 6.47
C GLU A 126 -7.24 26.45 6.29
N GLN A 127 -6.98 25.77 5.16
CA GLN A 127 -7.55 24.45 4.90
C GLN A 127 -7.04 23.38 5.89
N ALA A 128 -5.79 23.47 6.31
CA ALA A 128 -5.26 22.57 7.33
C ALA A 128 -5.94 22.78 8.69
N LEU A 129 -6.13 24.04 9.10
CA LEU A 129 -6.83 24.38 10.35
C LEU A 129 -8.32 24.00 10.31
N GLU A 130 -8.97 24.15 9.17
CA GLU A 130 -10.34 23.70 8.93
C GLU A 130 -10.45 22.19 9.11
N ALA A 131 -9.57 21.41 8.49
CA ALA A 131 -9.54 19.95 8.66
C ALA A 131 -9.33 19.51 10.13
N PHE A 132 -8.50 20.23 10.89
CA PHE A 132 -8.32 19.94 12.33
C PHE A 132 -9.55 20.29 13.18
N LYS A 133 -10.38 21.23 12.75
CA LYS A 133 -11.61 21.62 13.44
C LYS A 133 -12.81 20.75 13.07
N ASP A 134 -12.73 20.06 11.94
CA ASP A 134 -13.82 19.22 11.46
C ASP A 134 -13.90 17.92 12.27
N ILE A 135 -15.02 17.75 12.96
CA ILE A 135 -15.29 16.57 13.78
C ILE A 135 -15.35 15.28 12.96
N GLN A 136 -15.73 15.35 11.67
CA GLN A 136 -15.79 14.19 10.78
C GLN A 136 -14.39 13.61 10.56
N VAL A 137 -13.38 14.45 10.42
CA VAL A 137 -11.98 14.02 10.27
C VAL A 137 -11.53 13.21 11.49
N TRP A 138 -11.88 13.65 12.70
CA TRP A 138 -11.54 12.94 13.93
C TRP A 138 -12.25 11.59 14.05
N PHE A 139 -13.50 11.48 13.60
CA PHE A 139 -14.19 10.19 13.54
C PHE A 139 -13.50 9.23 12.56
N TYR A 140 -13.06 9.69 11.38
CA TYR A 140 -12.30 8.85 10.46
C TYR A 140 -10.96 8.41 11.05
N VAL A 141 -10.24 9.31 11.72
CA VAL A 141 -8.99 8.98 12.43
C VAL A 141 -9.24 7.91 13.49
N LEU A 142 -10.27 8.08 14.32
CA LEU A 142 -10.61 7.11 15.36
C LEU A 142 -10.98 5.75 14.78
N MET A 143 -11.82 5.71 13.76
CA MET A 143 -12.18 4.48 13.06
C MET A 143 -10.94 3.79 12.49
N GLN A 144 -10.02 4.53 11.90
CA GLN A 144 -8.78 3.98 11.34
C GLN A 144 -7.88 3.39 12.43
N ILE A 145 -7.74 4.07 13.57
CA ILE A 145 -6.98 3.55 14.72
C ILE A 145 -7.61 2.25 15.22
N LEU A 146 -8.92 2.22 15.46
CA LEU A 146 -9.62 1.04 15.94
C LEU A 146 -9.54 -0.16 14.99
N ASN A 147 -9.51 0.09 13.70
CA ASN A 147 -9.37 -0.96 12.69
C ASN A 147 -7.92 -1.47 12.58
N THR A 148 -6.95 -0.57 12.66
CA THR A 148 -5.53 -0.91 12.46
C THR A 148 -4.93 -1.60 13.68
N LEU A 149 -5.36 -1.28 14.90
CA LEU A 149 -4.82 -1.87 16.14
C LEU A 149 -4.93 -3.40 16.18
N PRO A 150 -6.12 -4.03 15.98
CA PRO A 150 -6.23 -5.49 16.00
C PRO A 150 -5.47 -6.13 14.82
N THR A 151 -5.54 -5.52 13.65
CA THR A 151 -4.88 -6.04 12.44
C THR A 151 -3.36 -6.05 12.58
N SER A 152 -2.77 -4.98 13.13
CA SER A 152 -1.33 -4.90 13.39
C SER A 152 -0.90 -5.87 14.50
N GLY A 153 -1.74 -6.08 15.53
CA GLY A 153 -1.49 -7.07 16.57
C GLY A 153 -1.43 -8.49 16.01
N ILE A 154 -2.41 -8.89 15.21
CA ILE A 154 -2.42 -10.19 14.53
C ILE A 154 -1.23 -10.30 13.58
N GLY A 155 -0.91 -9.26 12.82
CA GLY A 155 0.24 -9.24 11.89
C GLY A 155 1.58 -9.42 12.61
N ALA A 156 1.76 -8.79 13.76
CA ALA A 156 3.00 -8.88 14.54
C ALA A 156 3.16 -10.22 15.26
N PHE A 157 2.09 -10.74 15.84
CA PHE A 157 2.13 -11.93 16.68
C PHE A 157 1.64 -13.21 15.99
N GLY A 158 0.99 -13.12 14.82
CA GLY A 158 0.41 -14.25 14.11
C GLY A 158 1.41 -15.38 13.87
N ASN A 159 2.60 -15.07 13.39
CA ASN A 159 3.65 -16.07 13.18
C ASN A 159 4.14 -16.71 14.49
N LEU A 160 4.18 -15.94 15.60
CA LEU A 160 4.52 -16.45 16.93
C LEU A 160 3.43 -17.38 17.47
N ILE A 161 2.17 -17.05 17.27
CA ILE A 161 1.02 -17.87 17.68
C ILE A 161 1.02 -19.20 16.91
N ILE A 162 1.25 -19.14 15.60
CA ILE A 162 1.30 -20.34 14.75
C ILE A 162 2.46 -21.23 15.18
N LYS A 163 3.64 -20.68 15.40
CA LYS A 163 4.81 -21.42 15.83
C LYS A 163 4.63 -22.04 17.21
N ASN A 164 4.22 -21.27 18.21
CA ASN A 164 4.17 -21.70 19.60
C ASN A 164 2.87 -22.44 19.95
N GLY A 165 1.74 -22.07 19.33
CA GLY A 165 0.43 -22.67 19.60
C GLY A 165 0.18 -23.96 18.84
N PHE A 166 0.64 -24.05 17.59
CA PHE A 166 0.40 -25.21 16.75
C PHE A 166 1.66 -26.08 16.53
N GLY A 167 2.82 -25.70 17.09
CA GLY A 167 4.05 -26.49 16.99
C GLY A 167 4.71 -26.51 15.61
N PHE A 168 4.36 -25.57 14.72
CA PHE A 168 4.99 -25.46 13.40
C PHE A 168 6.44 -25.00 13.50
N ASP A 169 7.29 -25.52 12.63
CA ASP A 169 8.65 -25.05 12.49
C ASP A 169 8.69 -23.66 11.82
N THR A 170 9.76 -22.91 12.04
CA THR A 170 9.95 -21.57 11.48
C THR A 170 9.85 -21.54 9.95
N LEU A 171 10.36 -22.60 9.29
CA LEU A 171 10.28 -22.76 7.85
C LEU A 171 8.84 -22.98 7.37
N GLN A 172 8.09 -23.82 8.06
CA GLN A 172 6.69 -24.10 7.77
C GLN A 172 5.82 -22.84 7.97
N THR A 173 6.09 -22.07 9.03
CA THR A 173 5.39 -20.81 9.30
C THR A 173 5.63 -19.79 8.17
N SER A 174 6.85 -19.73 7.62
CA SER A 174 7.17 -18.87 6.48
C SER A 174 6.41 -19.28 5.20
N LEU A 175 6.26 -20.59 4.97
CA LEU A 175 5.48 -21.10 3.83
C LEU A 175 3.97 -20.84 3.99
N LEU A 176 3.47 -20.82 5.22
CA LEU A 176 2.06 -20.53 5.48
C LEU A 176 1.68 -19.09 5.05
N SER A 177 2.64 -18.18 5.03
CA SER A 177 2.45 -16.82 4.49
C SER A 177 2.04 -16.81 3.01
N LEU A 178 2.41 -17.84 2.24
CA LEU A 178 1.98 -17.99 0.84
C LEU A 178 0.47 -18.20 0.75
N VAL A 179 -0.05 -19.09 1.60
CA VAL A 179 -1.50 -19.37 1.65
C VAL A 179 -2.25 -18.10 2.07
N GLN A 180 -1.78 -17.42 3.10
CA GLN A 180 -2.37 -16.18 3.58
C GLN A 180 -2.38 -15.09 2.49
N GLY A 181 -1.27 -14.91 1.77
CA GLY A 181 -1.16 -13.97 0.66
C GLY A 181 -2.10 -14.30 -0.50
N THR A 182 -2.22 -15.58 -0.84
CA THR A 182 -3.14 -16.05 -1.90
C THR A 182 -4.58 -15.78 -1.52
N VAL A 183 -5.00 -16.11 -0.31
CA VAL A 183 -6.35 -15.85 0.20
C VAL A 183 -6.64 -14.34 0.22
N HIS A 184 -5.67 -13.53 0.63
CA HIS A 184 -5.82 -12.06 0.61
C HIS A 184 -6.08 -11.53 -0.81
N ILE A 185 -5.31 -11.96 -1.81
CA ILE A 185 -5.52 -11.57 -3.21
C ILE A 185 -6.91 -12.00 -3.69
N LEU A 186 -7.32 -13.24 -3.42
CA LEU A 186 -8.62 -13.75 -3.84
C LEU A 186 -9.77 -12.96 -3.20
N ILE A 187 -9.69 -12.63 -1.91
CA ILE A 187 -10.71 -11.84 -1.23
C ILE A 187 -10.77 -10.43 -1.81
N VAL A 188 -9.64 -9.72 -1.90
CA VAL A 188 -9.62 -8.33 -2.38
C VAL A 188 -10.13 -8.24 -3.81
N THR A 189 -9.73 -9.15 -4.70
CA THR A 189 -10.17 -9.15 -6.10
C THR A 189 -11.65 -9.51 -6.22
N SER A 190 -12.15 -10.47 -5.44
CA SER A 190 -13.56 -10.83 -5.44
C SER A 190 -14.46 -9.72 -4.90
N VAL A 191 -14.04 -9.04 -3.84
CA VAL A 191 -14.72 -7.87 -3.26
C VAL A 191 -14.74 -6.70 -4.27
N ALA A 192 -13.63 -6.42 -4.93
CA ALA A 192 -13.54 -5.39 -5.97
C ALA A 192 -14.49 -5.68 -7.14
N TRP A 193 -14.55 -6.94 -7.58
CA TRP A 193 -15.47 -7.37 -8.64
C TRP A 193 -16.94 -7.24 -8.20
N ALA A 194 -17.27 -7.66 -6.98
CA ALA A 194 -18.62 -7.55 -6.42
C ALA A 194 -19.04 -6.08 -6.26
N ALA A 195 -18.15 -5.20 -5.77
CA ALA A 195 -18.40 -3.76 -5.63
C ALA A 195 -18.72 -3.10 -6.99
N ARG A 196 -17.99 -3.49 -8.03
CA ARG A 196 -18.22 -3.01 -9.39
C ARG A 196 -19.60 -3.44 -9.94
N LYS A 197 -19.99 -4.69 -9.66
CA LYS A 197 -21.27 -5.25 -10.17
C LYS A 197 -22.48 -4.68 -9.45
N THR A 198 -22.39 -4.50 -8.14
CA THR A 198 -23.53 -4.05 -7.30
C THR A 198 -23.66 -2.54 -7.22
N LYS A 199 -22.60 -1.77 -7.54
CA LYS A 199 -22.52 -0.30 -7.36
C LYS A 199 -22.82 0.18 -5.92
N GLN A 200 -22.86 -0.71 -4.95
CA GLN A 200 -23.15 -0.44 -3.54
C GLN A 200 -21.93 -0.75 -2.68
N THR A 201 -20.99 0.18 -2.65
CA THR A 201 -19.72 0.03 -1.94
C THR A 201 -19.91 -0.13 -0.43
N LEU A 202 -20.89 0.56 0.17
CA LEU A 202 -21.13 0.51 1.61
C LEU A 202 -21.58 -0.88 2.11
N LEU A 203 -22.44 -1.58 1.37
CA LEU A 203 -22.91 -2.92 1.74
C LEU A 203 -21.83 -4.00 1.64
N ILE A 204 -20.80 -3.76 0.84
CA ILE A 204 -19.71 -4.72 0.63
C ILE A 204 -18.58 -4.50 1.62
N MET A 205 -18.51 -3.31 2.24
CA MET A 205 -17.56 -2.99 3.30
C MET A 205 -18.00 -3.48 4.70
N MET A 206 -19.26 -3.85 4.86
CA MET A 206 -19.81 -4.49 6.06
C MET A 206 -19.69 -6.01 6.00
#